data_85b2258c4f1901d1dade3856627cc258
#
_entry.id   85b2258c4f1901d1dade3856627cc258
#
_cell.length_a   1.000
_cell.length_b   1.000
_cell.length_c   1.000
_cell.angle_alpha   90.00
_cell.angle_beta   90.00
_cell.angle_gamma   90.00
#
_symmetry.space_group_name_H-M   'P 1'
#
loop_
_entity.id
_entity.type
_entity.pdbx_description
1 polymer ?
#
loop_
_entity_poly.entity_id
_entity_poly.type
_entity_poly.pdbx_seq_one_letter_code
_entity_poly.pdbx_strand_id
1 'polypeptide(L)' 'MDDMYYRTIKQIEEAGADPDYVQGWASGYLGNPKREQQHLTAAYESGYTDGSHQVTTAAKEYQ' A
#
# COMPACT_ATOMS: atom_id res chain seq x y z
N MET A 1 -15.11 -11.83 4.46
CA MET A 1 -14.15 -11.37 3.46
C MET A 1 -14.20 -9.83 3.39
N ASP A 2 -13.05 -9.22 3.31
CA ASP A 2 -12.98 -7.77 3.47
C ASP A 2 -13.02 -7.07 2.11
N ASP A 3 -14.22 -6.64 1.72
CA ASP A 3 -14.41 -5.96 0.45
C ASP A 3 -13.62 -4.66 0.37
N MET A 4 -13.40 -4.00 1.49
CA MET A 4 -12.65 -2.74 1.52
C MET A 4 -11.22 -2.95 1.06
N TYR A 5 -10.59 -4.04 1.48
CA TYR A 5 -9.22 -4.36 1.09
C TYR A 5 -9.12 -4.50 -0.44
N TYR A 6 -9.94 -5.37 -1.01
CA TYR A 6 -9.88 -5.61 -2.45
C TYR A 6 -10.28 -4.39 -3.25
N ARG A 7 -11.29 -3.68 -2.79
CA ARG A 7 -11.76 -2.47 -3.46
C ARG A 7 -10.67 -1.41 -3.48
N THR A 8 -10.00 -1.22 -2.37
CA THR A 8 -8.95 -0.21 -2.28
C THR A 8 -7.75 -0.58 -3.14
N ILE A 9 -7.31 -1.84 -3.08
CA ILE A 9 -6.20 -2.30 -3.90
C ILE A 9 -6.50 -2.07 -5.37
N LYS A 10 -7.68 -2.46 -5.81
CA LYS A 10 -8.08 -2.27 -7.20
C LYS A 10 -8.10 -0.80 -7.57
N GLN A 11 -8.62 0.03 -6.68
CA GLN A 11 -8.72 1.46 -6.92
C GLN A 11 -7.36 2.11 -7.12
N ILE A 12 -6.40 1.80 -6.24
CA ILE A 12 -5.08 2.41 -6.35
C ILE A 12 -4.31 1.85 -7.53
N GLU A 13 -4.51 0.59 -7.89
CA GLU A 13 -3.90 0.03 -9.09
C GLU A 13 -4.44 0.72 -10.34
N GLU A 14 -5.75 0.91 -10.42
CA GLU A 14 -6.36 1.56 -11.57
C GLU A 14 -5.97 3.03 -11.67
N ALA A 15 -5.68 3.67 -10.55
CA ALA A 15 -5.21 5.04 -10.53
C ALA A 15 -3.75 5.17 -10.95
N GLY A 16 -3.05 4.06 -11.15
CA GLY A 16 -1.66 4.07 -11.59
C GLY A 16 -0.66 4.21 -10.48
N ALA A 17 -1.04 3.82 -9.26
CA ALA A 17 -0.12 3.90 -8.12
C ALA A 17 1.09 2.99 -8.34
N ASP A 18 2.23 3.41 -7.80
CA ASP A 18 3.46 2.64 -7.87
C ASP A 18 3.23 1.24 -7.30
N PRO A 19 3.69 0.18 -7.99
CA PRO A 19 3.52 -1.19 -7.47
C PRO A 19 4.08 -1.38 -6.07
N ASP A 20 5.16 -0.68 -5.73
CA ASP A 20 5.73 -0.77 -4.39
C ASP A 20 4.77 -0.19 -3.36
N TYR A 21 4.09 0.91 -3.69
CA TYR A 21 3.09 1.48 -2.81
C TYR A 21 1.94 0.51 -2.58
N VAL A 22 1.45 -0.10 -3.67
CA VAL A 22 0.35 -1.08 -3.58
C VAL A 22 0.76 -2.25 -2.69
N GLN A 23 1.96 -2.77 -2.90
CA GLN A 23 2.45 -3.90 -2.13
C GLN A 23 2.61 -3.55 -0.65
N GLY A 24 3.15 -2.34 -0.39
CA GLY A 24 3.27 -1.86 0.97
C GLY A 24 1.90 -1.69 1.63
N TRP A 25 0.95 -1.14 0.88
CA TRP A 25 -0.40 -0.95 1.38
C TRP A 25 -1.03 -2.27 1.81
N ALA A 26 -0.89 -3.29 0.94
CA ALA A 26 -1.45 -4.61 1.24
C ALA A 26 -0.81 -5.19 2.51
N SER A 27 0.50 -5.11 2.63
CA SER A 27 1.20 -5.63 3.80
C SER A 27 0.81 -4.89 5.07
N GLY A 28 0.69 -3.57 5.00
CA GLY A 28 0.32 -2.77 6.14
C GLY A 28 -1.11 -3.04 6.59
N TYR A 29 -2.01 -3.17 5.63
CA TYR A 29 -3.40 -3.46 5.94
C TYR A 29 -3.55 -4.80 6.65
N LEU A 30 -2.84 -5.82 6.15
CA LEU A 30 -2.90 -7.17 6.73
C LEU A 30 -2.11 -7.29 8.01
N GLY A 31 -1.36 -6.26 8.39
CA GLY A 31 -0.58 -6.30 9.60
C GLY A 31 0.66 -7.18 9.52
N ASN A 32 1.12 -7.48 8.30
CA ASN A 32 2.32 -8.26 8.12
C ASN A 32 3.53 -7.46 8.58
N PRO A 33 4.55 -8.12 9.17
CA PRO A 33 5.75 -7.39 9.53
C PRO A 33 6.42 -6.83 8.28
N LYS A 34 6.99 -5.63 8.42
CA LYS A 34 7.81 -5.08 7.35
C LYS A 34 8.94 -6.05 7.06
N ARG A 35 9.08 -6.39 5.79
CA ARG A 35 10.18 -7.24 5.40
C ARG A 35 11.47 -6.46 5.48
N GLU A 36 12.49 -7.09 6.02
CA GLU A 36 13.83 -6.56 5.95
C GLU A 36 14.36 -6.82 4.56
N GLN A 37 13.88 -6.06 3.60
CA GLN A 37 14.40 -6.14 2.25
C GLN A 37 15.47 -5.10 2.06
N GLN A 38 16.43 -5.43 1.22
CA GLN A 38 17.51 -4.53 0.93
C GLN A 38 17.05 -3.26 0.22
N HIS A 39 15.83 -3.26 -0.29
CA HIS A 39 15.30 -2.15 -1.07
C HIS A 39 13.88 -1.80 -0.64
N LEU A 40 13.76 -1.22 0.55
CA LEU A 40 12.50 -0.61 0.95
C LEU A 40 12.45 0.79 0.33
N THR A 41 11.61 0.96 -0.67
CA THR A 41 11.45 2.26 -1.30
C THR A 41 10.55 3.14 -0.44
N ALA A 42 10.61 4.45 -0.68
CA ALA A 42 9.71 5.38 -0.01
C ALA A 42 8.26 5.03 -0.32
N ALA A 43 7.99 4.59 -1.55
CA ALA A 43 6.64 4.19 -1.94
C ALA A 43 6.15 3.02 -1.10
N TYR A 44 6.98 2.01 -0.89
CA TYR A 44 6.61 0.86 -0.07
C TYR A 44 6.30 1.29 1.36
N GLU A 45 7.17 2.10 1.94
CA GLU A 45 6.99 2.52 3.33
C GLU A 45 5.74 3.39 3.49
N SER A 46 5.50 4.29 2.55
CA SER A 46 4.28 5.09 2.58
C SER A 46 3.04 4.22 2.44
N GLY A 47 3.10 3.24 1.53
CA GLY A 47 2.01 2.30 1.37
C GLY A 47 1.76 1.52 2.65
N TYR A 48 2.82 1.03 3.28
CA TYR A 48 2.69 0.27 4.52
C TYR A 48 2.00 1.11 5.60
N THR A 49 2.44 2.35 5.78
CA THR A 49 1.84 3.23 6.78
C THR A 49 0.37 3.49 6.46
N ASP A 50 0.07 3.82 5.21
CA ASP A 50 -1.30 4.09 4.81
C ASP A 50 -2.18 2.85 4.95
N GLY A 51 -1.68 1.69 4.58
CA GLY A 51 -2.43 0.45 4.71
C GLY A 51 -2.74 0.13 6.16
N SER A 52 -1.79 0.35 7.05
CA SER A 52 -1.99 0.08 8.48
C SER A 52 -3.03 1.03 9.08
N HIS A 53 -3.22 2.20 8.50
CA HIS A 53 -4.23 3.16 8.92
C HIS A 53 -5.50 3.08 8.06
N GLN A 54 -5.51 2.20 7.06
CA GLN A 54 -6.66 2.00 6.16
C GLN A 54 -7.03 3.28 5.40
N VAL A 55 -6.00 4.01 4.97
CA VAL A 55 -6.18 5.25 4.19
C VAL A 55 -5.30 5.18 2.95
N THR A 56 -5.52 6.10 2.03
CA THR A 56 -4.72 6.18 0.79
C THR A 56 -4.18 7.59 0.59
N THR A 57 -3.78 8.23 1.67
CA THR A 57 -3.37 9.63 1.66
C THR A 57 -2.21 9.90 0.71
N ALA A 58 -1.23 9.00 0.69
CA ALA A 58 -0.03 9.18 -0.12
C ALA A 58 -0.14 8.58 -1.52
N ALA A 59 -1.28 7.98 -1.88
CA ALA A 59 -1.40 7.32 -3.18
C ALA A 59 -1.14 8.27 -4.34
N LYS A 60 -1.56 9.52 -4.21
CA LYS A 60 -1.38 10.51 -5.28
C LYS A 60 0.09 10.82 -5.53
N GLU A 61 0.92 10.72 -4.52
CA GLU A 61 2.34 11.02 -4.65
C GLU A 61 3.10 9.93 -5.38
N TYR A 62 2.50 8.74 -5.49
CA TYR A 62 3.17 7.58 -6.08
C TYR A 62 2.43 7.04 -7.28
N GLN A 63 1.69 7.89 -7.94
CA GLN A 63 1.04 7.53 -9.19
C GLN A 63 1.98 7.62 -10.38
#